data_b7301574a2702a51ef83add7bf3ab9fb
#
_entry.id   b7301574a2702a51ef83add7bf3ab9fb
#
_cell.length_a   1.000
_cell.length_b   1.000
_cell.length_c   1.000
_cell.angle_alpha   90.00
_cell.angle_beta   90.00
_cell.angle_gamma   90.00
#
_symmetry.space_group_name_H-M   'P 1'
#
loop_
_entity.id
_entity.type
_entity.pdbx_description
1 polymer ?
#
loop_
_entity_poly.entity_id
_entity_poly.type
_entity_poly.pdbx_seq_one_letter_code
_entity_poly.pdbx_strand_id
1 'polypeptide(L)'
;MKGLTTILFLTVLTISCADVKNNNAQVEELQTELDSLKKLQAEKQSDITGQIATFLTFQKNDAEEAMNFYMSLFDNSSIVNVKRWGAGAPGTEGTIMHATFRLNGKLFMCSDSPPIHEWGFTPAVSNYVECKDQSQLERLFAALSENGQVMMPLNHYGFSQKFGFVEDRFGVSWQLNLQ
;
A
#
# COMPACT_ATOMS: atom_id res chain seq x y z
N MET A 1 -78.58 -10.60 19.01
CA MET A 1 -77.29 -11.28 18.84
C MET A 1 -76.72 -10.79 17.54
N LYS A 2 -75.73 -9.89 17.60
CA LYS A 2 -75.17 -9.24 16.41
C LYS A 2 -73.83 -9.94 16.07
N GLY A 3 -73.78 -10.61 14.90
CA GLY A 3 -72.57 -11.23 14.38
C GLY A 3 -71.59 -10.18 13.85
N LEU A 4 -70.41 -10.20 14.37
CA LEU A 4 -69.29 -9.34 13.94
C LEU A 4 -68.45 -10.06 12.84
N THR A 5 -68.61 -9.64 11.60
CA THR A 5 -67.87 -10.20 10.47
C THR A 5 -66.54 -9.49 10.39
N THR A 6 -65.44 -10.17 10.73
CA THR A 6 -64.07 -9.67 10.61
C THR A 6 -63.62 -9.82 9.15
N ILE A 7 -63.48 -8.71 8.45
CA ILE A 7 -62.90 -8.68 7.11
C ILE A 7 -61.37 -8.63 7.26
N LEU A 8 -60.72 -9.73 6.86
CA LEU A 8 -59.25 -9.85 6.79
C LEU A 8 -58.78 -9.19 5.47
N PHE A 9 -58.18 -8.00 5.56
CA PHE A 9 -57.55 -7.36 4.43
C PHE A 9 -56.22 -8.05 4.13
N LEU A 10 -56.19 -8.83 3.07
CA LEU A 10 -54.98 -9.45 2.53
C LEU A 10 -54.31 -8.41 1.60
N THR A 11 -53.33 -7.66 2.10
CA THR A 11 -52.49 -6.78 1.26
C THR A 11 -51.54 -7.63 0.46
N VAL A 12 -51.88 -7.91 -0.78
CA VAL A 12 -50.95 -8.52 -1.75
C VAL A 12 -49.96 -7.44 -2.15
N LEU A 13 -48.70 -7.57 -1.73
CA LEU A 13 -47.58 -6.77 -2.24
C LEU A 13 -47.38 -7.15 -3.72
N THR A 14 -47.88 -6.36 -4.63
CA THR A 14 -47.55 -6.46 -6.05
C THR A 14 -46.18 -5.84 -6.26
N ILE A 15 -45.12 -6.66 -6.24
CA ILE A 15 -43.82 -6.27 -6.73
C ILE A 15 -44.01 -6.05 -8.22
N SER A 16 -43.80 -4.83 -8.69
CA SER A 16 -43.94 -4.46 -10.11
C SER A 16 -42.90 -5.21 -10.93
N CYS A 17 -43.30 -5.76 -12.10
CA CYS A 17 -42.34 -6.33 -13.06
C CYS A 17 -41.28 -5.34 -13.53
N ALA A 18 -41.54 -4.05 -13.42
CA ALA A 18 -40.57 -2.99 -13.72
C ALA A 18 -39.43 -2.94 -12.68
N ASP A 19 -39.75 -3.13 -11.38
CA ASP A 19 -38.73 -3.13 -10.32
C ASP A 19 -37.82 -4.34 -10.42
N VAL A 20 -38.34 -5.52 -10.80
CA VAL A 20 -37.55 -6.73 -11.02
C VAL A 20 -36.63 -6.58 -12.22
N LYS A 21 -37.10 -5.98 -13.33
CA LYS A 21 -36.27 -5.73 -14.52
C LYS A 21 -35.15 -4.71 -14.23
N ASN A 22 -35.45 -3.65 -13.48
CA ASN A 22 -34.47 -2.66 -13.09
C ASN A 22 -33.40 -3.25 -12.18
N ASN A 23 -33.79 -4.08 -11.20
CA ASN A 23 -32.84 -4.77 -10.32
C ASN A 23 -31.95 -5.75 -11.11
N ASN A 24 -32.49 -6.49 -12.10
CA ASN A 24 -31.70 -7.40 -12.92
C ASN A 24 -30.66 -6.65 -13.78
N ALA A 25 -31.04 -5.52 -14.40
CA ALA A 25 -30.11 -4.69 -15.16
C ALA A 25 -28.98 -4.14 -14.30
N GLN A 26 -29.30 -3.73 -13.06
CA GLN A 26 -28.31 -3.22 -12.11
C GLN A 26 -27.38 -4.34 -11.62
N VAL A 27 -27.86 -5.56 -11.45
CA VAL A 27 -27.03 -6.74 -11.13
C VAL A 27 -26.09 -7.07 -12.27
N GLU A 28 -26.53 -7.04 -13.54
CA GLU A 28 -25.69 -7.28 -14.71
C GLU A 28 -24.58 -6.21 -14.85
N GLU A 29 -24.92 -4.93 -14.60
CA GLU A 29 -23.94 -3.84 -14.61
C GLU A 29 -22.87 -4.03 -13.54
N LEU A 30 -23.26 -4.31 -12.29
CA LEU A 30 -22.35 -4.59 -11.18
C LEU A 30 -21.48 -5.82 -11.44
N GLN A 31 -22.02 -6.84 -12.09
CA GLN A 31 -21.28 -8.05 -12.43
C GLN A 31 -20.21 -7.75 -13.50
N THR A 32 -20.54 -6.94 -14.50
CA THR A 32 -19.60 -6.50 -15.53
C THR A 32 -18.48 -5.64 -14.94
N GLU A 33 -18.80 -4.74 -14.03
CA GLU A 33 -17.82 -3.94 -13.31
C GLU A 33 -16.89 -4.81 -12.45
N LEU A 34 -17.46 -5.76 -11.71
CA LEU A 34 -16.70 -6.71 -10.89
C LEU A 34 -15.72 -7.53 -11.73
N ASP A 35 -16.14 -8.01 -12.90
CA ASP A 35 -15.28 -8.81 -13.77
C ASP A 35 -14.17 -7.96 -14.41
N SER A 36 -14.45 -6.68 -14.72
CA SER A 36 -13.42 -5.74 -15.18
C SER A 36 -12.39 -5.45 -14.10
N LEU A 37 -12.82 -5.28 -12.84
CA LEU A 37 -11.92 -5.08 -11.70
C LEU A 37 -11.06 -6.31 -11.41
N LYS A 38 -11.64 -7.53 -11.48
CA LYS A 38 -10.88 -8.78 -11.35
C LYS A 38 -9.82 -8.93 -12.43
N LYS A 39 -10.15 -8.56 -13.67
CA LYS A 39 -9.19 -8.57 -14.79
C LYS A 39 -8.03 -7.61 -14.55
N LEU A 40 -8.30 -6.38 -14.14
CA LEU A 40 -7.28 -5.40 -13.78
C LEU A 40 -6.38 -5.87 -12.61
N GLN A 41 -6.97 -6.54 -11.62
CA GLN A 41 -6.19 -7.13 -10.52
C GLN A 41 -5.29 -8.27 -11.01
N ALA A 42 -5.80 -9.14 -11.90
CA ALA A 42 -5.01 -10.22 -12.47
C ALA A 42 -3.85 -9.70 -13.34
N GLU A 43 -4.07 -8.65 -14.13
CA GLU A 43 -3.03 -7.98 -14.92
C GLU A 43 -1.95 -7.37 -14.02
N LYS A 44 -2.34 -6.65 -12.96
CA LYS A 44 -1.39 -6.12 -11.96
C LYS A 44 -0.61 -7.21 -11.24
N GLN A 45 -1.25 -8.34 -10.93
CA GLN A 45 -0.59 -9.48 -10.30
C GLN A 45 0.39 -10.16 -11.27
N SER A 46 0.06 -10.28 -12.55
CA SER A 46 0.97 -10.85 -13.55
C SER A 46 2.20 -10.00 -13.79
N ASP A 47 2.08 -8.68 -13.67
CA ASP A 47 3.17 -7.71 -13.83
C ASP A 47 4.28 -7.85 -12.76
N ILE A 48 3.98 -8.45 -11.61
CA ILE A 48 4.96 -8.69 -10.54
C ILE A 48 5.54 -10.11 -10.55
N THR A 49 5.01 -11.01 -11.38
CA THR A 49 5.45 -12.41 -11.41
C THR A 49 6.88 -12.53 -11.93
N GLY A 50 7.74 -13.24 -11.18
CA GLY A 50 9.15 -13.44 -11.53
C GLY A 50 10.07 -12.27 -11.18
N GLN A 51 9.56 -11.19 -10.60
CA GLN A 51 10.40 -10.07 -10.13
C GLN A 51 10.95 -10.34 -8.72
N ILE A 52 12.14 -9.78 -8.45
CA ILE A 52 12.70 -9.71 -7.10
C ILE A 52 12.28 -8.36 -6.50
N ALA A 53 11.75 -8.38 -5.28
CA ALA A 53 11.31 -7.19 -4.57
C ALA A 53 12.03 -7.03 -3.23
N THR A 54 12.18 -5.79 -2.77
CA THR A 54 12.51 -5.52 -1.38
C THR A 54 11.23 -5.65 -0.54
N PHE A 55 11.27 -6.46 0.52
CA PHE A 55 10.17 -6.60 1.46
C PHE A 55 10.54 -5.93 2.80
N LEU A 56 9.73 -4.97 3.23
CA LEU A 56 9.92 -4.21 4.47
C LEU A 56 8.89 -4.66 5.50
N THR A 57 9.36 -5.21 6.62
CA THR A 57 8.48 -5.67 7.71
C THR A 57 8.60 -4.72 8.90
N PHE A 58 7.54 -3.98 9.15
CA PHE A 58 7.44 -2.98 10.20
C PHE A 58 6.92 -3.62 11.50
N GLN A 59 7.39 -3.13 12.64
CA GLN A 59 7.05 -3.66 13.96
C GLN A 59 6.16 -2.69 14.79
N LYS A 60 5.93 -1.46 14.27
CA LYS A 60 5.25 -0.37 15.00
C LYS A 60 3.91 0.04 14.40
N ASN A 61 3.36 -0.76 13.46
CA ASN A 61 2.15 -0.43 12.68
C ASN A 61 2.29 0.83 11.82
N ASP A 62 3.49 1.08 11.32
CA ASP A 62 3.87 2.26 10.55
C ASP A 62 4.14 1.96 9.06
N ALA A 63 3.82 0.73 8.59
CA ALA A 63 4.02 0.33 7.19
C ALA A 63 3.29 1.23 6.19
N GLU A 64 2.06 1.64 6.49
CA GLU A 64 1.28 2.50 5.60
C GLU A 64 1.84 3.92 5.55
N GLU A 65 2.25 4.48 6.69
CA GLU A 65 2.88 5.79 6.75
C GLU A 65 4.20 5.79 5.98
N ALA A 66 5.04 4.77 6.20
CA ALA A 66 6.32 4.61 5.50
C ALA A 66 6.12 4.46 3.99
N MET A 67 5.21 3.60 3.54
CA MET A 67 4.88 3.42 2.13
C MET A 67 4.46 4.75 1.48
N ASN A 68 3.52 5.46 2.08
CA ASN A 68 3.03 6.74 1.55
C ASN A 68 4.12 7.81 1.54
N PHE A 69 4.96 7.85 2.58
CA PHE A 69 6.12 8.75 2.63
C PHE A 69 7.08 8.47 1.49
N TYR A 70 7.50 7.22 1.29
CA TYR A 70 8.41 6.88 0.18
C TYR A 70 7.79 7.20 -1.18
N MET A 71 6.51 6.90 -1.38
CA MET A 71 5.81 7.23 -2.62
C MET A 71 5.79 8.74 -2.90
N SER A 72 5.78 9.58 -1.89
CA SER A 72 5.85 11.04 -2.05
C SER A 72 7.23 11.54 -2.45
N LEU A 73 8.29 10.77 -2.21
CA LEU A 73 9.68 11.13 -2.50
C LEU A 73 10.12 10.77 -3.92
N PHE A 74 9.55 9.72 -4.49
CA PHE A 74 9.97 9.18 -5.78
C PHE A 74 8.89 9.33 -6.85
N ASP A 75 9.27 9.90 -7.99
CA ASP A 75 8.42 9.92 -9.19
C ASP A 75 8.12 8.48 -9.65
N ASN A 76 7.11 8.30 -10.52
CA ASN A 76 6.71 7.00 -11.05
C ASN A 76 6.49 5.95 -9.93
N SER A 77 5.81 6.37 -8.87
CA SER A 77 5.41 5.53 -7.74
C SER A 77 3.92 5.20 -7.79
N SER A 78 3.55 3.99 -7.40
CA SER A 78 2.15 3.55 -7.43
C SER A 78 1.89 2.38 -6.48
N ILE A 79 0.69 2.32 -5.93
CA ILE A 79 0.21 1.15 -5.20
C ILE A 79 -0.28 0.11 -6.21
N VAL A 80 0.21 -1.13 -6.08
CA VAL A 80 -0.26 -2.27 -6.87
C VAL A 80 -1.40 -2.98 -6.15
N ASN A 81 -1.20 -3.30 -4.86
CA ASN A 81 -2.20 -4.00 -4.04
C ASN A 81 -1.99 -3.68 -2.56
N VAL A 82 -3.08 -3.67 -1.79
CA VAL A 82 -3.05 -3.55 -0.33
C VAL A 82 -4.05 -4.53 0.28
N LYS A 83 -3.59 -5.34 1.23
CA LYS A 83 -4.41 -6.17 2.10
C LYS A 83 -4.21 -5.72 3.54
N ARG A 84 -5.30 -5.66 4.30
CA ARG A 84 -5.29 -5.23 5.70
C ARG A 84 -5.59 -6.38 6.65
N TRP A 85 -5.11 -6.28 7.86
CA TRP A 85 -5.51 -7.18 8.93
C TRP A 85 -6.99 -6.96 9.27
N GLY A 86 -7.75 -8.06 9.30
CA GLY A 86 -9.15 -8.06 9.70
C GLY A 86 -9.34 -8.25 11.20
N ALA A 87 -10.58 -8.14 11.65
CA ALA A 87 -10.95 -8.40 13.04
C ALA A 87 -10.56 -9.82 13.47
N GLY A 88 -9.94 -9.95 14.65
CA GLY A 88 -9.52 -11.23 15.22
C GLY A 88 -8.29 -11.87 14.56
N ALA A 89 -7.65 -11.19 13.61
CA ALA A 89 -6.40 -11.63 13.03
C ALA A 89 -5.21 -11.41 13.98
N PRO A 90 -4.03 -12.06 13.75
CA PRO A 90 -2.86 -11.90 14.62
C PRO A 90 -2.29 -10.48 14.66
N GLY A 91 -2.43 -9.69 13.59
CA GLY A 91 -1.97 -8.30 13.50
C GLY A 91 -3.03 -7.31 13.98
N THR A 92 -2.64 -6.05 14.12
CA THR A 92 -3.55 -4.96 14.50
C THR A 92 -4.58 -4.72 13.39
N GLU A 93 -5.87 -4.77 13.72
CA GLU A 93 -6.96 -4.55 12.77
C GLU A 93 -6.79 -3.23 12.00
N GLY A 94 -7.01 -3.29 10.69
CA GLY A 94 -6.90 -2.15 9.79
C GLY A 94 -5.49 -1.81 9.31
N THR A 95 -4.43 -2.30 9.95
CA THR A 95 -3.04 -2.08 9.52
C THR A 95 -2.67 -2.97 8.32
N ILE A 96 -1.51 -2.75 7.73
CA ILE A 96 -1.09 -3.45 6.50
C ILE A 96 -0.71 -4.90 6.81
N MET A 97 -1.55 -5.85 6.38
CA MET A 97 -1.18 -7.27 6.37
C MET A 97 -0.14 -7.54 5.27
N HIS A 98 -0.33 -6.96 4.10
CA HIS A 98 0.58 -7.04 2.96
C HIS A 98 0.26 -5.92 1.97
N ALA A 99 1.26 -5.14 1.58
CA ALA A 99 1.15 -4.20 0.48
C ALA A 99 2.23 -4.47 -0.57
N THR A 100 1.87 -4.24 -1.82
CA THR A 100 2.78 -4.25 -2.99
C THR A 100 2.69 -2.89 -3.64
N PHE A 101 3.85 -2.25 -3.86
CA PHE A 101 3.92 -0.91 -4.43
C PHE A 101 5.20 -0.73 -5.25
N ARG A 102 5.28 0.34 -6.02
CA ARG A 102 6.46 0.71 -6.80
C ARG A 102 6.99 2.05 -6.33
N LEU A 103 8.31 2.13 -6.24
CA LEU A 103 9.08 3.37 -6.05
C LEU A 103 9.99 3.53 -7.25
N ASN A 104 9.86 4.63 -7.99
CA ASN A 104 10.59 4.85 -9.25
C ASN A 104 10.54 3.62 -10.18
N GLY A 105 9.38 2.98 -10.28
CA GLY A 105 9.15 1.77 -11.06
C GLY A 105 9.67 0.46 -10.45
N LYS A 106 10.47 0.50 -9.38
CA LYS A 106 11.00 -0.70 -8.70
C LYS A 106 9.99 -1.27 -7.71
N LEU A 107 9.92 -2.59 -7.67
CA LEU A 107 8.97 -3.31 -6.83
C LEU A 107 9.40 -3.34 -5.37
N PHE A 108 8.49 -2.94 -4.50
CA PHE A 108 8.59 -3.03 -3.05
C PHE A 108 7.35 -3.71 -2.49
N MET A 109 7.53 -4.33 -1.33
CA MET A 109 6.44 -4.90 -0.53
C MET A 109 6.62 -4.47 0.92
N CYS A 110 5.53 -4.38 1.67
CA CYS A 110 5.60 -4.15 3.11
C CYS A 110 4.47 -4.84 3.88
N SER A 111 4.69 -4.98 5.17
CA SER A 111 3.70 -5.43 6.13
C SER A 111 3.93 -4.82 7.50
N ASP A 112 2.86 -4.69 8.28
CA ASP A 112 2.91 -4.56 9.73
C ASP A 112 2.90 -5.97 10.33
N SER A 113 3.98 -6.31 11.03
CA SER A 113 4.09 -7.61 11.68
C SER A 113 3.26 -7.64 12.96
N PRO A 114 2.65 -8.79 13.31
CA PRO A 114 2.22 -9.02 14.68
C PRO A 114 3.40 -8.78 15.65
N PRO A 115 3.15 -8.32 16.90
CA PRO A 115 4.21 -7.96 17.85
C PRO A 115 4.85 -9.22 18.49
N ILE A 116 5.37 -10.11 17.65
CA ILE A 116 5.99 -11.38 18.04
C ILE A 116 7.50 -11.42 17.72
N HIS A 117 8.03 -10.35 17.12
CA HIS A 117 9.44 -10.27 16.72
C HIS A 117 10.17 -9.16 17.46
N GLU A 118 11.42 -9.42 17.82
CA GLU A 118 12.32 -8.45 18.47
C GLU A 118 13.31 -7.80 17.47
N TRP A 119 13.40 -8.33 16.24
CA TRP A 119 14.27 -7.77 15.21
C TRP A 119 13.61 -6.55 14.53
N GLY A 120 14.45 -5.64 14.09
CA GLY A 120 14.08 -4.46 13.30
C GLY A 120 14.93 -4.36 12.04
N PHE A 121 14.89 -3.21 11.41
CA PHE A 121 15.76 -2.89 10.28
C PHE A 121 17.22 -2.74 10.74
N THR A 122 18.15 -2.96 9.83
CA THR A 122 19.58 -2.82 10.06
C THR A 122 20.25 -2.22 8.83
N PRO A 123 21.24 -1.33 8.98
CA PRO A 123 21.95 -0.74 7.85
C PRO A 123 22.82 -1.71 7.06
N ALA A 124 22.92 -2.98 7.48
CA ALA A 124 23.55 -4.04 6.68
C ALA A 124 22.82 -4.30 5.35
N VAL A 125 21.53 -3.91 5.26
CA VAL A 125 20.75 -3.88 4.03
C VAL A 125 20.23 -2.46 3.85
N SER A 126 20.46 -1.86 2.70
CA SER A 126 20.02 -0.50 2.39
C SER A 126 19.49 -0.39 0.96
N ASN A 127 18.59 0.55 0.75
CA ASN A 127 18.16 0.93 -0.58
C ASN A 127 19.19 1.91 -1.17
N TYR A 128 19.70 1.59 -2.34
CA TYR A 128 20.65 2.45 -3.04
C TYR A 128 19.94 3.25 -4.14
N VAL A 129 20.12 4.57 -4.13
CA VAL A 129 19.54 5.49 -5.11
C VAL A 129 20.65 6.19 -5.87
N GLU A 130 20.75 5.93 -7.16
CA GLU A 130 21.53 6.74 -8.09
C GLU A 130 20.72 7.98 -8.46
N CYS A 131 21.11 9.14 -7.97
CA CYS A 131 20.41 10.40 -8.18
C CYS A 131 20.76 10.99 -9.53
N LYS A 132 19.74 11.52 -10.23
CA LYS A 132 19.90 12.11 -11.57
C LYS A 132 20.65 13.46 -11.55
N ASP A 133 20.56 14.18 -10.43
CA ASP A 133 21.14 15.49 -10.23
C ASP A 133 21.29 15.83 -8.74
N GLN A 134 22.02 16.90 -8.45
CA GLN A 134 22.27 17.39 -7.09
C GLN A 134 20.98 17.80 -6.36
N SER A 135 20.00 18.36 -7.06
CA SER A 135 18.74 18.80 -6.48
C SER A 135 17.94 17.61 -5.95
N GLN A 136 17.87 16.52 -6.72
CA GLN A 136 17.23 15.28 -6.27
C GLN A 136 17.94 14.69 -5.06
N LEU A 137 19.29 14.61 -5.10
CA LEU A 137 20.09 14.09 -4.01
C LEU A 137 19.84 14.87 -2.70
N GLU A 138 19.91 16.19 -2.74
CA GLU A 138 19.73 17.04 -1.57
C GLU A 138 18.30 16.98 -1.01
N ARG A 139 17.30 16.97 -1.90
CA ARG A 139 15.89 16.82 -1.51
C ARG A 139 15.62 15.48 -0.83
N LEU A 140 16.10 14.38 -1.40
CA LEU A 140 15.95 13.04 -0.84
C LEU A 140 16.67 12.92 0.50
N PHE A 141 17.91 13.42 0.57
CA PHE A 141 18.71 13.39 1.79
C PHE A 141 18.03 14.16 2.93
N ALA A 142 17.55 15.37 2.66
CA ALA A 142 16.86 16.18 3.65
C ALA A 142 15.60 15.49 4.17
N ALA A 143 14.76 14.96 3.26
CA ALA A 143 13.51 14.31 3.64
C ALA A 143 13.74 12.99 4.41
N LEU A 144 14.69 12.16 3.96
CA LEU A 144 14.97 10.86 4.58
C LEU A 144 15.73 10.98 5.91
N SER A 145 16.53 12.05 6.10
CA SER A 145 17.22 12.30 7.37
C SER A 145 16.33 12.97 8.43
N GLU A 146 15.15 13.47 8.04
CA GLU A 146 14.24 14.13 8.98
C GLU A 146 13.71 13.13 10.03
N ASN A 147 13.99 13.41 11.31
CA ASN A 147 13.70 12.52 12.44
C ASN A 147 14.34 11.11 12.32
N GLY A 148 15.34 10.96 11.46
CA GLY A 148 16.15 9.77 11.26
C GLY A 148 17.56 9.95 11.81
N GLN A 149 18.50 9.11 11.31
CA GLN A 149 19.91 9.17 11.66
C GLN A 149 20.78 9.35 10.43
N VAL A 150 21.66 10.36 10.43
CA VAL A 150 22.68 10.52 9.39
C VAL A 150 23.88 9.65 9.77
N MET A 151 24.14 8.60 8.98
CA MET A 151 25.30 7.72 9.12
C MET A 151 26.52 8.26 8.37
N MET A 152 26.29 8.78 7.15
CA MET A 152 27.33 9.51 6.40
C MET A 152 26.71 10.79 5.85
N PRO A 153 27.21 11.99 6.23
CA PRO A 153 26.69 13.25 5.70
C PRO A 153 26.96 13.38 4.20
N LEU A 154 26.20 14.25 3.53
CA LEU A 154 26.47 14.54 2.11
C LEU A 154 27.87 15.12 1.93
N ASN A 155 28.75 14.39 1.26
CA ASN A 155 30.12 14.82 0.98
C ASN A 155 30.68 14.09 -0.25
N HIS A 156 31.87 14.55 -0.69
CA HIS A 156 32.70 13.85 -1.66
C HIS A 156 33.53 12.77 -0.92
N TYR A 157 33.38 11.50 -1.37
CA TYR A 157 34.04 10.36 -0.72
C TYR A 157 35.07 9.64 -1.61
N GLY A 158 35.57 10.28 -2.67
CA GLY A 158 36.52 9.70 -3.59
C GLY A 158 35.93 8.69 -4.59
N PHE A 159 34.99 7.88 -4.18
CA PHE A 159 34.24 6.95 -5.03
C PHE A 159 32.97 7.57 -5.64
N SER A 160 32.58 8.75 -5.23
CA SER A 160 31.39 9.47 -5.65
C SER A 160 31.61 10.97 -5.60
N GLN A 161 31.03 11.73 -6.54
CA GLN A 161 31.04 13.18 -6.47
C GLN A 161 30.32 13.70 -5.23
N LYS A 162 29.18 13.10 -4.90
CA LYS A 162 28.42 13.42 -3.69
C LYS A 162 27.64 12.20 -3.25
N PHE A 163 27.85 11.79 -2.01
CA PHE A 163 27.21 10.62 -1.42
C PHE A 163 26.70 10.94 -0.02
N GLY A 164 25.62 10.30 0.37
CA GLY A 164 25.10 10.32 1.74
C GLY A 164 24.47 8.98 2.12
N PHE A 165 24.52 8.65 3.42
CA PHE A 165 23.92 7.44 3.96
C PHE A 165 23.11 7.79 5.18
N VAL A 166 21.82 7.44 5.20
CA VAL A 166 20.88 7.77 6.27
C VAL A 166 20.06 6.53 6.64
N GLU A 167 19.64 6.49 7.88
CA GLU A 167 18.53 5.69 8.36
C GLU A 167 17.34 6.63 8.56
N ASP A 168 16.20 6.34 7.96
CA ASP A 168 15.04 7.19 8.08
C ASP A 168 14.28 6.99 9.41
N ARG A 169 13.24 7.79 9.66
CA ARG A 169 12.45 7.74 10.89
C ARG A 169 11.74 6.40 11.15
N PHE A 170 11.65 5.55 10.14
CA PHE A 170 11.08 4.22 10.24
C PHE A 170 12.14 3.13 10.47
N GLY A 171 13.43 3.52 10.45
CA GLY A 171 14.59 2.63 10.59
C GLY A 171 15.10 2.03 9.27
N VAL A 172 14.51 2.40 8.14
CA VAL A 172 14.95 1.91 6.81
C VAL A 172 16.16 2.71 6.33
N SER A 173 17.17 2.00 5.82
CA SER A 173 18.44 2.60 5.43
C SER A 173 18.50 2.92 3.93
N TRP A 174 19.06 4.10 3.60
CA TRP A 174 19.13 4.65 2.26
C TRP A 174 20.55 5.20 1.96
N GLN A 175 21.11 4.74 0.87
CA GLN A 175 22.34 5.28 0.29
C GLN A 175 21.98 6.13 -0.94
N LEU A 176 22.39 7.37 -0.94
CA LEU A 176 22.12 8.33 -2.02
C LEU A 176 23.43 8.69 -2.69
N ASN A 177 23.53 8.48 -3.99
CA ASN A 177 24.73 8.70 -4.78
C ASN A 177 24.50 9.66 -5.93
N LEU A 178 25.49 10.47 -6.23
CA LEU A 178 25.61 11.26 -7.45
C LEU A 178 27.00 11.02 -8.04
N GLN A 179 27.04 10.49 -9.27
CA GLN A 179 28.29 10.26 -10.04
C GLN A 179 28.82 11.55 -10.63
#